data_b4cbb57c6c52393dbbbe4487177ec9bc
#
_entry.id   b4cbb57c6c52393dbbbe4487177ec9bc
#
_cell.length_a   1.000
_cell.length_b   1.000
_cell.length_c   1.000
_cell.angle_alpha   90.00
_cell.angle_beta   90.00
_cell.angle_gamma   90.00
#
_symmetry.space_group_name_H-M   'P 1'
#
loop_
_entity.id
_entity.type
_entity.pdbx_description
1 polymer ?
#
loop_
_entity_poly.entity_id
_entity_poly.type
_entity_poly.pdbx_seq_one_letter_code
_entity_poly.pdbx_strand_id
1 'polypeptide(L)'
;YRAAHCARPKLGPQRGRGTLNNMTWPNASAPGSFAQLAAAYRAKHGSAPQDLKRAMAHISVKSHDNGAKNPKAHLRNKIPIDTVMNSPMIAEPLGLYDCCGVSDGSACAIVTTPEIAKSLGKNDLITVKALQLAVSNGLEAQHNSWDGSYFATTRIASKRAYEEAGIRNPREEVNLIEVHDCFSVTELVTMEDLHISAEGRAIHDVLDG
;
A
#
# COMPACT_ATOMS: atom_id res chain seq x y z
N TYR A 1 -14.25 -8.76 -12.91
CA TYR A 1 -14.19 -7.68 -11.90
C TYR A 1 -15.44 -6.80 -11.93
N ARG A 2 -15.88 -6.33 -13.11
CA ARG A 2 -17.12 -5.55 -13.25
C ARG A 2 -18.36 -6.36 -12.83
N ALA A 3 -18.44 -7.62 -13.23
CA ALA A 3 -19.58 -8.48 -12.87
C ALA A 3 -19.67 -8.74 -11.36
N ALA A 4 -18.53 -9.00 -10.70
CA ALA A 4 -18.48 -9.17 -9.26
C ALA A 4 -18.81 -7.87 -8.50
N HIS A 5 -18.46 -6.72 -9.07
CA HIS A 5 -18.75 -5.43 -8.49
C HIS A 5 -20.25 -5.07 -8.61
N CYS A 6 -20.88 -5.40 -9.75
CA CYS A 6 -22.31 -5.21 -9.94
C CYS A 6 -23.19 -6.15 -9.12
N ALA A 7 -22.70 -7.33 -8.75
CA ALA A 7 -23.46 -8.28 -7.94
C ALA A 7 -23.43 -7.97 -6.44
N ARG A 8 -22.43 -7.25 -5.95
CA ARG A 8 -22.25 -6.95 -4.52
C ARG A 8 -23.31 -6.07 -3.86
N PRO A 9 -23.92 -5.09 -4.52
CA PRO A 9 -24.99 -4.29 -3.89
C PRO A 9 -26.17 -5.11 -3.39
N LYS A 10 -26.38 -6.32 -3.94
CA LYS A 10 -27.49 -7.21 -3.54
C LYS A 10 -27.19 -8.04 -2.30
N LEU A 11 -25.96 -8.00 -1.78
CA LEU A 11 -25.50 -8.85 -0.69
C LEU A 11 -25.58 -8.20 0.70
N GLY A 12 -26.24 -7.06 0.83
CA GLY A 12 -26.38 -6.33 2.11
C GLY A 12 -25.09 -5.60 2.52
N PRO A 13 -25.09 -4.98 3.71
CA PRO A 13 -23.94 -4.21 4.17
C PRO A 13 -22.69 -5.09 4.24
N GLN A 14 -21.62 -4.64 3.60
CA GLN A 14 -20.35 -5.36 3.64
C GLN A 14 -19.83 -5.38 5.08
N ARG A 15 -19.44 -6.55 5.54
CA ARG A 15 -18.81 -6.70 6.87
C ARG A 15 -17.65 -5.73 7.00
N GLY A 16 -17.59 -4.99 8.08
CA GLY A 16 -16.54 -4.00 8.37
C GLY A 16 -16.87 -2.55 7.99
N ARG A 17 -17.96 -2.32 7.26
CA ARG A 17 -18.46 -0.96 6.98
C ARG A 17 -19.78 -0.78 7.69
N GLY A 18 -19.80 -0.26 8.88
CA GLY A 18 -21.04 -0.06 9.62
C GLY A 18 -22.17 0.59 8.79
N THR A 19 -23.44 0.33 9.13
CA THR A 19 -24.62 0.81 8.40
C THR A 19 -24.60 2.33 8.20
N LEU A 20 -24.12 3.07 9.19
CA LEU A 20 -23.96 4.52 9.11
C LEU A 20 -22.95 4.94 8.03
N ASN A 21 -21.85 4.21 7.88
CA ASN A 21 -20.85 4.52 6.87
C ASN A 21 -21.42 4.32 5.45
N ASN A 22 -22.23 3.29 5.23
CA ASN A 22 -22.88 3.08 3.93
C ASN A 22 -23.97 4.12 3.63
N MET A 23 -24.59 4.70 4.64
CA MET A 23 -25.62 5.74 4.48
C MET A 23 -24.98 7.12 4.26
N THR A 24 -23.92 7.45 4.98
CA THR A 24 -23.25 8.76 4.92
C THR A 24 -22.16 8.83 3.86
N TRP A 25 -21.53 7.70 3.55
CA TRP A 25 -20.45 7.59 2.59
C TRP A 25 -20.71 6.41 1.64
N PRO A 26 -21.58 6.55 0.64
CA PRO A 26 -21.99 5.47 -0.25
C PRO A 26 -20.86 5.10 -1.24
N ASN A 27 -19.63 5.07 -0.79
CA ASN A 27 -18.47 4.74 -1.58
C ASN A 27 -18.22 3.24 -1.54
N ALA A 28 -18.64 2.54 -2.57
CA ALA A 28 -18.49 1.09 -2.70
C ALA A 28 -17.26 0.68 -3.52
N SER A 29 -16.45 1.63 -4.00
CA SER A 29 -15.29 1.34 -4.86
C SER A 29 -13.98 1.39 -4.07
N ALA A 30 -13.01 0.53 -4.44
CA ALA A 30 -11.67 0.58 -3.87
C ALA A 30 -10.98 1.94 -4.15
N PRO A 31 -10.98 2.49 -5.38
CA PRO A 31 -10.39 3.80 -5.63
C PRO A 31 -10.95 4.89 -4.71
N GLY A 32 -12.28 4.90 -4.52
CA GLY A 32 -12.90 5.89 -3.65
C GLY A 32 -12.49 5.76 -2.19
N SER A 33 -12.31 4.53 -1.66
CA SER A 33 -11.83 4.33 -0.29
C SER A 33 -10.39 4.83 -0.10
N PHE A 34 -9.52 4.58 -1.07
CA PHE A 34 -8.14 5.07 -1.02
C PHE A 34 -8.03 6.58 -1.33
N ALA A 35 -8.96 7.14 -2.09
CA ALA A 35 -9.09 8.59 -2.23
C ALA A 35 -9.43 9.27 -0.90
N GLN A 36 -10.26 8.64 -0.05
CA GLN A 36 -10.51 9.13 1.31
C GLN A 36 -9.26 9.08 2.18
N LEU A 37 -8.44 8.01 2.09
CA LEU A 37 -7.14 7.93 2.75
C LEU A 37 -6.23 9.10 2.32
N ALA A 38 -6.13 9.36 1.01
CA ALA A 38 -5.34 10.47 0.48
C ALA A 38 -5.82 11.82 1.00
N ALA A 39 -7.14 12.04 1.04
CA ALA A 39 -7.74 13.26 1.57
C ALA A 39 -7.49 13.43 3.07
N ALA A 40 -7.63 12.35 3.86
CA ALA A 40 -7.37 12.36 5.30
C ALA A 40 -5.89 12.61 5.60
N TYR A 41 -4.97 11.94 4.89
CA TYR A 41 -3.53 12.17 5.01
C TYR A 41 -3.17 13.64 4.75
N ARG A 42 -3.66 14.18 3.63
CA ARG A 42 -3.44 15.59 3.28
C ARG A 42 -3.98 16.54 4.34
N ALA A 43 -5.20 16.29 4.82
CA ALA A 43 -5.83 17.15 5.83
C ALA A 43 -5.05 17.14 7.15
N LYS A 44 -4.58 15.96 7.58
CA LYS A 44 -3.80 15.81 8.80
C LYS A 44 -2.47 16.55 8.75
N HIS A 45 -1.75 16.43 7.64
CA HIS A 45 -0.38 16.94 7.51
C HIS A 45 -0.31 18.32 6.85
N GLY A 46 -1.45 18.90 6.44
CA GLY A 46 -1.49 20.22 5.79
C GLY A 46 -0.78 20.29 4.44
N SER A 47 -0.62 19.15 3.76
CA SER A 47 0.14 19.08 2.52
C SER A 47 -0.60 19.75 1.37
N ALA A 48 0.14 20.43 0.48
CA ALA A 48 -0.45 21.00 -0.72
C ALA A 48 -0.97 19.92 -1.66
N PRO A 49 -2.13 20.10 -2.32
CA PRO A 49 -2.69 19.09 -3.25
C PRO A 49 -1.72 18.70 -4.36
N GLN A 50 -0.96 19.67 -4.86
CA GLN A 50 0.01 19.46 -5.94
C GLN A 50 1.20 18.60 -5.50
N ASP A 51 1.69 18.79 -4.27
CA ASP A 51 2.81 18.02 -3.73
C ASP A 51 2.42 16.56 -3.50
N LEU A 52 1.22 16.34 -2.92
CA LEU A 52 0.68 14.99 -2.78
C LEU A 52 0.53 14.32 -4.15
N LYS A 53 -0.08 15.00 -5.13
CA LYS A 53 -0.27 14.44 -6.47
C LYS A 53 1.06 14.13 -7.15
N ARG A 54 2.05 15.02 -7.00
CA ARG A 54 3.38 14.82 -7.57
C ARG A 54 4.12 13.66 -6.90
N ALA A 55 4.06 13.54 -5.58
CA ALA A 55 4.65 12.41 -4.87
C ALA A 55 4.03 11.08 -5.31
N MET A 56 2.70 10.99 -5.38
CA MET A 56 2.00 9.82 -5.92
C MET A 56 2.43 9.50 -7.35
N ALA A 57 2.62 10.52 -8.19
CA ALA A 57 3.08 10.32 -9.56
C ALA A 57 4.51 9.77 -9.62
N HIS A 58 5.42 10.21 -8.76
CA HIS A 58 6.77 9.63 -8.63
C HIS A 58 6.72 8.16 -8.24
N ILE A 59 5.87 7.78 -7.29
CA ILE A 59 5.66 6.39 -6.89
C ILE A 59 5.18 5.56 -8.09
N SER A 60 4.18 6.04 -8.83
CA SER A 60 3.66 5.34 -10.01
C SER A 60 4.74 5.17 -11.09
N VAL A 61 5.52 6.20 -11.38
CA VAL A 61 6.64 6.12 -12.33
C VAL A 61 7.67 5.10 -11.89
N LYS A 62 8.10 5.12 -10.61
CA LYS A 62 9.02 4.14 -10.03
C LYS A 62 8.49 2.72 -10.19
N SER A 63 7.22 2.48 -9.87
CA SER A 63 6.61 1.15 -9.96
C SER A 63 6.58 0.65 -11.43
N HIS A 64 6.28 1.53 -12.39
CA HIS A 64 6.33 1.19 -13.81
C HIS A 64 7.78 0.97 -14.31
N ASP A 65 8.75 1.72 -13.83
CA ASP A 65 10.17 1.51 -14.16
C ASP A 65 10.68 0.17 -13.63
N ASN A 66 10.28 -0.23 -12.44
CA ASN A 66 10.59 -1.53 -11.86
C ASN A 66 9.88 -2.66 -12.62
N GLY A 67 8.60 -2.49 -12.93
CA GLY A 67 7.83 -3.44 -13.74
C GLY A 67 8.43 -3.65 -15.13
N ALA A 68 8.95 -2.60 -15.76
CA ALA A 68 9.60 -2.70 -17.08
C ALA A 68 10.85 -3.60 -17.07
N LYS A 69 11.53 -3.69 -15.92
CA LYS A 69 12.72 -4.54 -15.73
C LYS A 69 12.37 -5.98 -15.35
N ASN A 70 11.14 -6.23 -14.87
CA ASN A 70 10.72 -7.56 -14.42
C ASN A 70 10.01 -8.32 -15.56
N PRO A 71 10.59 -9.44 -16.04
CA PRO A 71 10.00 -10.21 -17.13
C PRO A 71 8.66 -10.87 -16.76
N LYS A 72 8.35 -10.97 -15.48
CA LYS A 72 7.09 -11.56 -14.96
C LYS A 72 6.03 -10.52 -14.61
N ALA A 73 6.34 -9.22 -14.71
CA ALA A 73 5.35 -8.19 -14.44
C ALA A 73 4.28 -8.14 -15.54
N HIS A 74 3.04 -7.87 -15.14
CA HIS A 74 1.93 -7.67 -16.09
C HIS A 74 2.11 -6.38 -16.88
N LEU A 75 2.37 -5.26 -16.20
CA LEU A 75 2.60 -3.96 -16.83
C LEU A 75 4.11 -3.72 -16.93
N ARG A 76 4.63 -3.65 -18.17
CA ARG A 76 6.07 -3.58 -18.43
C ARG A 76 6.49 -2.36 -19.24
N ASN A 77 5.65 -1.36 -19.30
CA ASN A 77 5.92 -0.13 -20.02
C ASN A 77 6.31 0.97 -19.02
N LYS A 78 7.43 1.63 -19.29
CA LYS A 78 7.78 2.87 -18.61
C LYS A 78 6.80 3.97 -18.97
N ILE A 79 6.49 4.82 -18.02
CA ILE A 79 5.60 5.96 -18.23
C ILE A 79 6.28 7.24 -17.74
N PRO A 80 6.19 8.35 -18.50
CA PRO A 80 6.66 9.65 -18.04
C PRO A 80 5.75 10.20 -16.95
N ILE A 81 6.31 11.02 -16.07
CA ILE A 81 5.56 11.64 -14.97
C ILE A 81 4.40 12.48 -15.47
N ASP A 82 4.56 13.19 -16.58
CA ASP A 82 3.49 14.01 -17.18
C ASP A 82 2.29 13.17 -17.60
N THR A 83 2.51 11.93 -18.05
CA THR A 83 1.43 10.98 -18.38
C THR A 83 0.64 10.61 -17.13
N VAL A 84 1.29 10.43 -15.98
CA VAL A 84 0.62 10.15 -14.71
C VAL A 84 -0.15 11.37 -14.23
N MET A 85 0.50 12.54 -14.23
CA MET A 85 -0.09 13.80 -13.77
C MET A 85 -1.34 14.20 -14.55
N ASN A 86 -1.36 13.96 -15.86
CA ASN A 86 -2.45 14.32 -16.77
C ASN A 86 -3.40 13.16 -17.05
N SER A 87 -3.30 12.04 -16.32
CA SER A 87 -4.17 10.89 -16.53
C SER A 87 -5.62 11.19 -16.12
N PRO A 88 -6.60 10.50 -16.76
CA PRO A 88 -8.00 10.64 -16.38
C PRO A 88 -8.21 10.41 -14.89
N MET A 89 -9.01 11.27 -14.25
CA MET A 89 -9.37 11.14 -12.85
C MET A 89 -10.30 9.93 -12.63
N ILE A 90 -9.98 9.10 -11.65
CA ILE A 90 -10.80 7.94 -11.24
C ILE A 90 -11.59 8.25 -9.96
N ALA A 91 -10.91 8.76 -8.95
CA ALA A 91 -11.49 9.21 -7.68
C ALA A 91 -10.52 10.22 -7.06
N GLU A 92 -10.88 11.50 -7.03
CA GLU A 92 -9.96 12.55 -6.59
C GLU A 92 -9.33 12.27 -5.22
N PRO A 93 -7.97 12.34 -5.07
CA PRO A 93 -7.00 12.83 -6.05
C PRO A 93 -6.38 11.75 -6.97
N LEU A 94 -6.91 10.53 -6.99
CA LEU A 94 -6.36 9.39 -7.73
C LEU A 94 -6.74 9.44 -9.20
N GLY A 95 -5.74 9.51 -10.08
CA GLY A 95 -5.88 9.30 -11.52
C GLY A 95 -5.72 7.83 -11.91
N LEU A 96 -5.81 7.55 -13.20
CA LEU A 96 -5.74 6.19 -13.75
C LEU A 96 -4.45 5.46 -13.33
N TYR A 97 -3.31 6.12 -13.39
CA TYR A 97 -2.02 5.52 -13.07
C TYR A 97 -1.70 5.50 -11.57
N ASP A 98 -2.55 6.09 -10.74
CA ASP A 98 -2.49 5.94 -9.28
C ASP A 98 -3.21 4.65 -8.83
N CYS A 99 -3.89 3.96 -9.73
CA CYS A 99 -4.66 2.76 -9.47
C CYS A 99 -3.98 1.54 -10.09
N CYS A 100 -3.88 0.44 -9.34
CA CYS A 100 -3.34 -0.81 -9.88
C CYS A 100 -4.24 -1.41 -10.97
N GLY A 101 -3.63 -2.16 -11.88
CA GLY A 101 -4.35 -3.05 -12.79
C GLY A 101 -4.94 -4.26 -12.06
N VAL A 102 -5.82 -4.98 -12.76
CA VAL A 102 -6.32 -6.28 -12.30
C VAL A 102 -5.59 -7.37 -13.07
N SER A 103 -4.94 -8.27 -12.35
CA SER A 103 -4.16 -9.36 -12.93
C SER A 103 -4.40 -10.65 -12.15
N ASP A 104 -4.43 -11.75 -12.88
CA ASP A 104 -4.37 -13.08 -12.28
C ASP A 104 -2.93 -13.58 -12.29
N GLY A 105 -2.53 -14.26 -11.22
CA GLY A 105 -1.18 -14.77 -11.10
C GLY A 105 -1.03 -15.73 -9.93
N SER A 106 0.11 -16.39 -9.88
CA SER A 106 0.47 -17.27 -8.77
C SER A 106 1.96 -17.17 -8.45
N ALA A 107 2.28 -17.34 -7.18
CA ALA A 107 3.63 -17.46 -6.69
C ALA A 107 3.72 -18.62 -5.70
N CYS A 108 4.85 -19.30 -5.66
CA CYS A 108 5.10 -20.38 -4.73
C CYS A 108 6.47 -20.21 -4.09
N ALA A 109 6.54 -20.42 -2.78
CA ALA A 109 7.78 -20.46 -2.03
C ALA A 109 7.84 -21.75 -1.20
N ILE A 110 9.03 -22.33 -1.09
CA ILE A 110 9.28 -23.49 -0.22
C ILE A 110 9.97 -22.96 1.04
N VAL A 111 9.29 -23.13 2.17
CA VAL A 111 9.82 -22.77 3.49
C VAL A 111 10.19 -24.07 4.21
N THR A 112 11.43 -24.15 4.71
CA THR A 112 11.95 -25.32 5.38
C THR A 112 13.04 -24.94 6.39
N THR A 113 13.58 -25.93 7.14
CA THR A 113 14.72 -25.68 8.02
C THR A 113 16.02 -25.56 7.22
N PRO A 114 17.03 -24.86 7.77
CA PRO A 114 18.34 -24.72 7.11
C PRO A 114 19.00 -26.08 6.83
N GLU A 115 18.82 -27.07 7.71
CA GLU A 115 19.38 -28.42 7.57
C GLU A 115 18.80 -29.14 6.35
N ILE A 116 17.49 -29.10 6.19
CA ILE A 116 16.81 -29.68 5.02
C ILE A 116 17.22 -28.95 3.75
N ALA A 117 17.25 -27.61 3.75
CA ALA A 117 17.68 -26.84 2.60
C ALA A 117 19.11 -27.23 2.15
N LYS A 118 20.04 -27.35 3.09
CA LYS A 118 21.42 -27.77 2.82
C LYS A 118 21.49 -29.21 2.29
N SER A 119 20.69 -30.12 2.83
CA SER A 119 20.63 -31.50 2.33
C SER A 119 20.14 -31.60 0.88
N LEU A 120 19.37 -30.60 0.43
CA LEU A 120 18.90 -30.44 -0.95
C LEU A 120 19.89 -29.62 -1.83
N GLY A 121 21.10 -29.36 -1.34
CA GLY A 121 22.14 -28.63 -2.06
C GLY A 121 21.91 -27.11 -2.16
N LYS A 122 21.02 -26.55 -1.34
CA LYS A 122 20.79 -25.09 -1.28
C LYS A 122 21.69 -24.47 -0.23
N ASN A 123 22.66 -23.68 -0.69
CA ASN A 123 23.65 -23.05 0.20
C ASN A 123 23.39 -21.55 0.40
N ASP A 124 22.79 -20.87 -0.59
CA ASP A 124 22.40 -19.46 -0.52
C ASP A 124 21.02 -19.39 0.13
N LEU A 125 21.00 -19.38 1.47
CA LEU A 125 19.76 -19.38 2.22
C LEU A 125 19.27 -17.95 2.49
N ILE A 126 18.01 -17.71 2.20
CA ILE A 126 17.28 -16.53 2.68
C ILE A 126 16.51 -16.96 3.92
N THR A 127 16.76 -16.31 5.05
CA THR A 127 16.13 -16.63 6.33
C THR A 127 15.03 -15.64 6.67
N VAL A 128 13.92 -16.14 7.21
CA VAL A 128 12.87 -15.31 7.81
C VAL A 128 13.31 -14.92 9.21
N LYS A 129 13.59 -13.63 9.43
CA LYS A 129 13.99 -13.11 10.75
C LYS A 129 12.81 -12.76 11.64
N ALA A 130 11.70 -12.34 11.03
CA ALA A 130 10.47 -12.01 11.73
C ALA A 130 9.27 -12.31 10.87
N LEU A 131 8.14 -12.66 11.50
CA LEU A 131 6.86 -12.83 10.81
C LEU A 131 5.74 -12.33 11.73
N GLN A 132 5.11 -11.25 11.38
CA GLN A 132 4.06 -10.63 12.18
C GLN A 132 2.77 -10.43 11.39
N LEU A 133 1.66 -10.60 12.07
CA LEU A 133 0.32 -10.38 11.54
C LEU A 133 -0.45 -9.47 12.50
N ALA A 134 -1.13 -8.49 11.96
CA ALA A 134 -2.13 -7.70 12.67
C ALA A 134 -3.42 -7.67 11.85
N VAL A 135 -4.53 -7.88 12.51
CA VAL A 135 -5.86 -7.90 11.89
C VAL A 135 -6.74 -6.87 12.60
N SER A 136 -7.37 -6.02 11.81
CA SER A 136 -8.38 -5.09 12.29
C SER A 136 -9.68 -5.83 12.63
N ASN A 137 -10.34 -5.40 13.69
CA ASN A 137 -11.69 -5.85 14.02
C ASN A 137 -12.79 -5.04 13.28
N GLY A 138 -12.39 -4.09 12.41
CA GLY A 138 -13.29 -3.24 11.65
C GLY A 138 -13.79 -2.01 12.40
N LEU A 139 -13.35 -1.76 13.63
CA LEU A 139 -13.77 -0.58 14.41
C LEU A 139 -13.17 0.71 13.84
N GLU A 140 -12.08 0.65 13.11
CA GLU A 140 -11.49 1.80 12.43
C GLU A 140 -12.44 2.46 11.42
N ALA A 141 -13.36 1.69 10.87
CA ALA A 141 -14.38 2.20 9.95
C ALA A 141 -15.64 2.75 10.65
N GLN A 142 -15.63 2.86 11.98
CA GLN A 142 -16.77 3.27 12.81
C GLN A 142 -16.39 4.45 13.73
N HIS A 143 -17.11 4.56 14.85
CA HIS A 143 -16.92 5.62 15.84
C HIS A 143 -15.71 5.37 16.74
N ASN A 144 -14.54 5.76 16.28
CA ASN A 144 -13.32 5.72 17.06
C ASN A 144 -12.44 6.96 16.78
N SER A 145 -11.26 7.00 17.37
CA SER A 145 -10.32 8.12 17.21
C SER A 145 -9.42 8.00 15.97
N TRP A 146 -9.61 6.99 15.13
CA TRP A 146 -8.84 6.84 13.89
C TRP A 146 -9.24 7.91 12.88
N ASP A 147 -8.27 8.68 12.43
CA ASP A 147 -8.47 9.82 11.54
C ASP A 147 -8.46 9.48 10.05
N GLY A 148 -8.25 8.20 9.70
CA GLY A 148 -8.23 7.72 8.32
C GLY A 148 -6.94 7.99 7.56
N SER A 149 -5.89 8.50 8.19
CA SER A 149 -4.65 8.92 7.54
C SER A 149 -3.52 7.89 7.54
N TYR A 150 -3.70 6.74 8.18
CA TYR A 150 -2.68 5.71 8.37
C TYR A 150 -3.31 4.32 8.48
N PHE A 151 -2.49 3.27 8.37
CA PHE A 151 -2.91 1.88 8.58
C PHE A 151 -2.46 1.38 9.94
N ALA A 152 -3.37 1.36 10.91
CA ALA A 152 -3.08 0.92 12.28
C ALA A 152 -2.50 -0.51 12.33
N THR A 153 -3.01 -1.41 11.50
CA THR A 153 -2.51 -2.79 11.41
C THR A 153 -1.08 -2.85 10.90
N THR A 154 -0.70 -2.02 9.94
CA THR A 154 0.67 -1.94 9.43
C THR A 154 1.61 -1.44 10.51
N ARG A 155 1.26 -0.38 11.24
CA ARG A 155 2.07 0.15 12.37
C ARG A 155 2.28 -0.89 13.47
N ILE A 156 1.24 -1.66 13.79
CA ILE A 156 1.36 -2.71 14.82
C ILE A 156 2.25 -3.86 14.33
N ALA A 157 2.04 -4.32 13.10
CA ALA A 157 2.80 -5.43 12.55
C ALA A 157 4.27 -5.07 12.35
N SER A 158 4.56 -3.89 11.79
CA SER A 158 5.93 -3.42 11.56
C SER A 158 6.72 -3.30 12.85
N LYS A 159 6.14 -2.65 13.86
CA LYS A 159 6.79 -2.51 15.17
C LYS A 159 7.18 -3.86 15.77
N ARG A 160 6.24 -4.81 15.78
CA ARG A 160 6.48 -6.15 16.30
C ARG A 160 7.53 -6.91 15.48
N ALA A 161 7.50 -6.78 14.16
CA ALA A 161 8.46 -7.43 13.28
C ALA A 161 9.88 -6.87 13.50
N TYR A 162 10.02 -5.57 13.67
CA TYR A 162 11.31 -4.96 13.96
C TYR A 162 11.84 -5.36 15.34
N GLU A 163 10.98 -5.40 16.36
CA GLU A 163 11.35 -5.90 17.68
C GLU A 163 11.83 -7.36 17.61
N GLU A 164 11.10 -8.24 16.90
CA GLU A 164 11.46 -9.65 16.71
C GLU A 164 12.77 -9.81 15.92
N ALA A 165 12.97 -8.99 14.88
CA ALA A 165 14.18 -9.04 14.05
C ALA A 165 15.40 -8.34 14.68
N GLY A 166 15.22 -7.60 15.77
CA GLY A 166 16.27 -6.79 16.40
C GLY A 166 16.62 -5.51 15.66
N ILE A 167 15.74 -5.03 14.78
CA ILE A 167 15.91 -3.78 14.01
C ILE A 167 15.50 -2.59 14.88
N ARG A 168 16.36 -1.60 15.00
CA ARG A 168 16.14 -0.40 15.82
C ARG A 168 15.86 0.86 15.00
N ASN A 169 16.53 0.96 13.85
CA ASN A 169 16.33 2.06 12.91
C ASN A 169 16.05 1.51 11.51
N PRO A 170 14.76 1.26 11.18
CA PRO A 170 14.39 0.63 9.91
C PRO A 170 14.91 1.40 8.68
N ARG A 171 14.91 2.74 8.73
CA ARG A 171 15.40 3.57 7.62
C ARG A 171 16.86 3.31 7.27
N GLU A 172 17.69 2.97 8.24
CA GLU A 172 19.13 2.76 8.04
C GLU A 172 19.48 1.26 7.89
N GLU A 173 18.71 0.39 8.53
CA GLU A 173 19.03 -1.03 8.61
C GLU A 173 18.36 -1.88 7.53
N VAL A 174 17.25 -1.42 6.93
CA VAL A 174 16.53 -2.14 5.88
C VAL A 174 16.95 -1.63 4.51
N ASN A 175 17.49 -2.53 3.68
CA ASN A 175 18.04 -2.17 2.37
C ASN A 175 17.00 -2.21 1.25
N LEU A 176 15.96 -3.04 1.38
CA LEU A 176 14.91 -3.22 0.38
C LEU A 176 13.58 -3.44 1.09
N ILE A 177 12.55 -2.79 0.59
CA ILE A 177 11.18 -2.96 1.07
C ILE A 177 10.27 -3.18 -0.12
N GLU A 178 9.47 -4.22 -0.04
CA GLU A 178 8.36 -4.47 -0.97
C GLU A 178 7.04 -4.29 -0.24
N VAL A 179 6.17 -3.49 -0.82
CA VAL A 179 4.84 -3.19 -0.25
C VAL A 179 3.74 -3.50 -1.26
N HIS A 180 2.53 -3.71 -0.75
CA HIS A 180 1.34 -3.78 -1.59
C HIS A 180 0.91 -2.37 -1.98
N ASP A 181 1.30 -1.97 -3.18
CA ASP A 181 1.00 -0.66 -3.76
C ASP A 181 -0.24 -0.76 -4.67
N CYS A 182 -1.40 -1.04 -4.08
CA CYS A 182 -2.66 -1.09 -4.84
C CYS A 182 -3.10 0.30 -5.36
N PHE A 183 -2.67 1.35 -4.70
CA PHE A 183 -2.80 2.74 -5.10
C PHE A 183 -1.53 3.48 -4.67
N SER A 184 -1.05 4.43 -5.45
CA SER A 184 0.19 5.14 -5.14
C SER A 184 0.20 5.80 -3.74
N VAL A 185 -0.95 6.23 -3.24
CA VAL A 185 -1.08 6.73 -1.87
C VAL A 185 -0.83 5.65 -0.82
N THR A 186 -1.05 4.37 -1.14
CA THR A 186 -0.82 3.26 -0.20
C THR A 186 0.66 3.14 0.13
N GLU A 187 1.54 3.18 -0.86
CA GLU A 187 2.98 3.19 -0.63
C GLU A 187 3.38 4.42 0.18
N LEU A 188 2.91 5.61 -0.19
CA LEU A 188 3.23 6.85 0.52
C LEU A 188 2.93 6.76 2.02
N VAL A 189 1.72 6.32 2.37
CA VAL A 189 1.31 6.16 3.77
C VAL A 189 2.08 5.03 4.44
N THR A 190 2.31 3.93 3.73
CA THR A 190 3.03 2.76 4.26
C THR A 190 4.50 3.09 4.57
N MET A 191 5.15 4.02 3.86
CA MET A 191 6.50 4.48 4.21
C MET A 191 6.57 5.01 5.65
N GLU A 192 5.54 5.72 6.10
CA GLU A 192 5.45 6.21 7.48
C GLU A 192 5.05 5.09 8.45
N ASP A 193 4.09 4.25 8.07
CA ASP A 193 3.62 3.14 8.90
C ASP A 193 4.68 2.04 9.11
N LEU A 194 5.66 1.95 8.21
CA LEU A 194 6.86 1.11 8.32
C LEU A 194 8.05 1.84 8.96
N HIS A 195 7.86 3.09 9.43
CA HIS A 195 8.91 3.90 10.05
C HIS A 195 10.14 4.15 9.16
N ILE A 196 9.97 4.13 7.85
CA ILE A 196 11.01 4.52 6.87
C ILE A 196 11.04 6.03 6.72
N SER A 197 9.87 6.66 6.67
CA SER A 197 9.70 8.10 6.75
C SER A 197 9.13 8.49 8.10
N ALA A 198 9.53 9.64 8.62
CA ALA A 198 8.88 10.22 9.78
C ALA A 198 7.44 10.63 9.44
N GLU A 199 6.55 10.66 10.42
CA GLU A 199 5.14 11.00 10.22
C GLU A 199 4.99 12.39 9.57
N GLY A 200 4.25 12.46 8.47
CA GLY A 200 4.04 13.67 7.66
C GLY A 200 5.21 14.03 6.73
N ARG A 201 6.24 13.20 6.62
CA ARG A 201 7.44 13.47 5.80
C ARG A 201 7.52 12.66 4.52
N ALA A 202 6.69 11.64 4.34
CA ALA A 202 6.80 10.76 3.17
C ALA A 202 6.71 11.50 1.83
N ILE A 203 5.87 12.55 1.73
CA ILE A 203 5.79 13.39 0.52
C ILE A 203 7.16 14.00 0.19
N HIS A 204 7.83 14.57 1.19
CA HIS A 204 9.14 15.19 1.01
C HIS A 204 10.19 14.15 0.65
N ASP A 205 10.22 13.03 1.39
CA ASP A 205 11.18 11.95 1.12
C ASP A 205 11.04 11.41 -0.32
N VAL A 206 9.82 11.31 -0.85
CA VAL A 206 9.58 10.89 -2.24
C VAL A 206 9.97 11.97 -3.26
N LEU A 207 9.79 13.25 -2.94
CA LEU A 207 10.10 14.36 -3.85
C LEU A 207 11.59 14.70 -3.87
N ASP A 208 12.29 14.43 -2.78
CA ASP A 208 13.74 14.69 -2.64
C ASP A 208 14.59 13.54 -3.21
N GLY A 209 14.05 12.33 -3.44
CA GLY A 209 14.68 11.17 -4.07
C GLY A 209 15.14 10.12 -3.06
#